data_e98ce99def4ec7f25ef45c3053e94445
#
_entry.id   e98ce99def4ec7f25ef45c3053e94445
#
_cell.length_a   1.000
_cell.length_b   1.000
_cell.length_c   1.000
_cell.angle_alpha   90.00
_cell.angle_beta   90.00
_cell.angle_gamma   90.00
#
_symmetry.space_group_name_H-M   'P 1'
#
loop_
_entity.id
_entity.type
_entity.pdbx_description
1 polymer ?
#
loop_
_entity_poly.entity_id
_entity_poly.type
_entity_poly.pdbx_seq_one_letter_code
_entity_poly.pdbx_strand_id
1 'polypeptide(L)'
;MWNCKDKRCVLLPEKMGHVRCARVADYAAALNRGNMYEVLDVNERNVKIRTEEGRVRWFPHTCFVPAGTPLWYLVDFRIGADVEAEPCVQTEVTVVLQQDESEPVHSETRWCYFVTPQYLRQRFEEQAASNEAILPVQLGLNGMVLPVLSHSSIAQALRYLEMQDQLYICTEPL
;
A
#
# COMPACT_ATOMS: atom_id res chain seq x y z
N MET A 1 0.56 10.40 -24.26
CA MET A 1 1.11 9.04 -24.47
C MET A 1 1.60 8.58 -23.12
N TRP A 2 0.72 7.89 -22.34
CA TRP A 2 1.00 7.44 -20.96
C TRP A 2 1.66 6.06 -21.04
N ASN A 3 2.92 6.00 -20.66
CA ASN A 3 3.69 4.75 -20.65
C ASN A 3 3.42 4.05 -19.31
N CYS A 4 2.33 3.27 -19.25
CA CYS A 4 1.98 2.47 -18.10
C CYS A 4 2.92 1.25 -18.03
N LYS A 5 4.10 1.40 -17.41
CA LYS A 5 5.04 0.29 -17.15
C LYS A 5 4.57 -0.63 -16.00
N ASP A 6 3.47 -0.31 -15.34
CA ASP A 6 2.88 -1.14 -14.31
C ASP A 6 1.94 -2.16 -14.95
N LYS A 7 2.34 -3.43 -14.93
CA LYS A 7 1.60 -4.58 -15.48
C LYS A 7 0.23 -4.84 -14.81
N ARG A 8 -0.27 -3.91 -13.99
CA ARG A 8 -1.57 -3.99 -13.30
C ARG A 8 -2.66 -3.08 -13.87
N CYS A 9 -2.46 -2.43 -15.01
CA CYS A 9 -3.59 -1.94 -15.79
C CYS A 9 -4.31 -3.15 -16.41
N VAL A 10 -4.95 -3.95 -15.59
CA VAL A 10 -5.87 -4.98 -16.06
C VAL A 10 -7.06 -4.22 -16.62
N LEU A 11 -7.16 -4.19 -17.96
CA LEU A 11 -8.40 -3.84 -18.64
C LEU A 11 -9.46 -4.80 -18.06
N LEU A 12 -10.37 -4.27 -17.26
CA LEU A 12 -11.55 -5.03 -16.87
C LEU A 12 -12.29 -5.38 -18.16
N PRO A 13 -12.47 -6.67 -18.50
CA PRO A 13 -13.17 -7.03 -19.72
C PRO A 13 -14.58 -6.46 -19.68
N GLU A 14 -15.08 -6.03 -20.83
CA GLU A 14 -16.36 -5.34 -21.03
C GLU A 14 -17.62 -6.07 -20.50
N LYS A 15 -17.47 -7.25 -19.92
CA LYS A 15 -18.58 -8.11 -19.44
C LYS A 15 -18.22 -8.84 -18.14
N MET A 16 -17.62 -8.19 -17.17
CA MET A 16 -17.46 -8.81 -15.85
C MET A 16 -18.74 -8.67 -15.04
N GLY A 17 -19.32 -9.80 -14.62
CA GLY A 17 -20.45 -9.83 -13.71
C GLY A 17 -20.09 -9.23 -12.34
N HIS A 18 -18.86 -9.42 -11.85
CA HIS A 18 -18.38 -8.95 -10.55
C HIS A 18 -16.91 -8.50 -10.60
N VAL A 19 -16.58 -7.55 -9.72
CA VAL A 19 -15.21 -7.08 -9.43
C VAL A 19 -14.95 -7.16 -7.94
N ARG A 20 -13.69 -7.31 -7.56
CA ARG A 20 -13.25 -7.30 -6.17
C ARG A 20 -12.64 -5.95 -5.80
N CYS A 21 -13.03 -5.38 -4.66
CA CYS A 21 -12.44 -4.15 -4.17
C CYS A 21 -11.06 -4.43 -3.58
N ALA A 22 -10.00 -3.94 -4.22
CA ALA A 22 -8.62 -4.05 -3.73
C ALA A 22 -8.20 -2.79 -2.99
N ARG A 23 -8.71 -1.61 -3.41
CA ARG A 23 -8.30 -0.31 -2.90
C ARG A 23 -9.51 0.52 -2.54
N VAL A 24 -9.58 0.96 -1.29
CA VAL A 24 -10.70 1.79 -0.83
C VAL A 24 -10.40 3.29 -0.94
N ALA A 25 -9.12 3.72 -0.84
CA ALA A 25 -8.69 5.11 -0.94
C ALA A 25 -9.63 6.06 -0.16
N ASP A 26 -10.14 7.10 -0.85
CA ASP A 26 -11.07 8.07 -0.28
C ASP A 26 -12.53 7.57 -0.23
N TYR A 27 -12.76 6.32 -0.58
CA TYR A 27 -14.08 5.70 -0.70
C TYR A 27 -14.40 4.71 0.43
N ALA A 28 -13.64 4.72 1.54
CA ALA A 28 -13.82 3.82 2.67
C ALA A 28 -15.22 3.86 3.31
N ALA A 29 -15.98 4.94 3.11
CA ALA A 29 -17.38 5.02 3.53
C ALA A 29 -18.36 4.27 2.61
N ALA A 30 -17.93 3.83 1.42
CA ALA A 30 -18.79 3.21 0.41
C ALA A 30 -18.26 1.89 -0.15
N LEU A 31 -16.97 1.62 0.07
CA LEU A 31 -16.29 0.41 -0.40
C LEU A 31 -15.60 -0.29 0.78
N ASN A 32 -15.70 -1.60 0.81
CA ASN A 32 -14.96 -2.45 1.75
C ASN A 32 -13.93 -3.28 0.97
N ARG A 33 -12.67 -3.21 1.39
CA ARG A 33 -11.59 -3.99 0.78
C ARG A 33 -11.86 -5.49 0.91
N GLY A 34 -11.63 -6.21 -0.17
CA GLY A 34 -11.91 -7.65 -0.29
C GLY A 34 -13.32 -7.99 -0.75
N ASN A 35 -14.29 -7.08 -0.62
CA ASN A 35 -15.67 -7.37 -1.00
C ASN A 35 -15.87 -7.40 -2.52
N MET A 36 -16.82 -8.24 -2.92
CA MET A 36 -17.25 -8.42 -4.29
C MET A 36 -18.40 -7.47 -4.61
N TYR A 37 -18.34 -6.81 -5.76
CA TYR A 37 -19.37 -5.89 -6.22
C TYR A 37 -19.85 -6.26 -7.62
N GLU A 38 -21.18 -6.22 -7.81
CA GLU A 38 -21.80 -6.39 -9.13
C GLU A 38 -21.47 -5.19 -10.02
N VAL A 39 -20.94 -5.46 -11.21
CA VAL A 39 -20.66 -4.43 -12.22
C VAL A 39 -21.93 -4.17 -13.04
N LEU A 40 -22.44 -2.95 -12.95
CA LEU A 40 -23.62 -2.51 -13.68
C LEU A 40 -23.28 -1.83 -15.00
N ASP A 41 -22.12 -1.17 -15.06
CA ASP A 41 -21.66 -0.44 -16.25
C ASP A 41 -20.16 -0.12 -16.12
N VAL A 42 -19.48 0.15 -17.23
CA VAL A 42 -18.04 0.48 -17.28
C VAL A 42 -17.82 1.58 -18.31
N ASN A 43 -16.99 2.57 -17.97
CA ASN A 43 -16.46 3.54 -18.91
C ASN A 43 -14.91 3.57 -18.85
N GLU A 44 -14.28 4.46 -19.60
CA GLU A 44 -12.82 4.52 -19.73
C GLU A 44 -12.06 4.64 -18.40
N ARG A 45 -12.67 5.21 -17.37
CA ARG A 45 -12.00 5.54 -16.08
C ARG A 45 -12.67 4.92 -14.87
N ASN A 46 -13.93 4.55 -14.97
CA ASN A 46 -14.75 4.18 -13.82
C ASN A 46 -15.58 2.94 -14.08
N VAL A 47 -15.87 2.25 -12.98
CA VAL A 47 -16.81 1.13 -12.89
C VAL A 47 -18.03 1.59 -12.11
N LYS A 48 -19.21 1.30 -12.61
CA LYS A 48 -20.49 1.52 -11.95
C LYS A 48 -20.88 0.25 -11.20
N ILE A 49 -21.02 0.36 -9.91
CA ILE A 49 -21.39 -0.77 -9.05
C ILE A 49 -22.59 -0.45 -8.18
N ARG A 50 -23.18 -1.50 -7.61
CA ARG A 50 -24.13 -1.40 -6.50
C ARG A 50 -23.34 -1.59 -5.19
N THR A 51 -23.37 -0.57 -4.31
CA THR A 51 -22.77 -0.64 -2.96
C THR A 51 -23.60 -1.56 -2.05
N GLU A 52 -23.04 -1.93 -0.90
CA GLU A 52 -23.75 -2.75 0.10
C GLU A 52 -25.03 -2.07 0.63
N GLU A 53 -25.05 -0.73 0.65
CA GLU A 53 -26.24 0.04 0.99
C GLU A 53 -27.31 0.05 -0.14
N GLY A 54 -27.08 -0.66 -1.24
CA GLY A 54 -27.96 -0.69 -2.41
C GLY A 54 -27.86 0.54 -3.32
N ARG A 55 -26.98 1.49 -3.03
CA ARG A 55 -26.79 2.68 -3.85
C ARG A 55 -25.96 2.36 -5.09
N VAL A 56 -26.34 2.94 -6.22
CA VAL A 56 -25.60 2.80 -7.48
C VAL A 56 -24.68 4.01 -7.67
N ARG A 57 -23.37 3.76 -7.82
CA ARG A 57 -22.35 4.82 -7.94
C ARG A 57 -21.22 4.41 -8.87
N TRP A 58 -20.51 5.41 -9.40
CA TRP A 58 -19.30 5.27 -10.16
C TRP A 58 -18.06 5.39 -9.25
N PHE A 59 -17.10 4.49 -9.46
CA PHE A 59 -15.81 4.50 -8.75
C PHE A 59 -14.67 4.29 -9.76
N PRO A 60 -13.45 4.82 -9.50
CA PRO A 60 -12.30 4.59 -10.38
C PRO A 60 -11.98 3.10 -10.57
N HIS A 61 -11.57 2.71 -11.77
CA HIS A 61 -11.09 1.35 -12.05
C HIS A 61 -9.99 0.90 -11.08
N THR A 62 -9.15 1.85 -10.64
CA THR A 62 -8.04 1.59 -9.71
C THR A 62 -8.47 1.08 -8.34
N CYS A 63 -9.77 1.16 -8.01
CA CYS A 63 -10.30 0.59 -6.78
C CYS A 63 -10.52 -0.92 -6.88
N PHE A 64 -10.51 -1.49 -8.08
CA PHE A 64 -10.95 -2.86 -8.30
C PHE A 64 -9.93 -3.72 -9.04
N VAL A 65 -10.02 -5.02 -8.78
CA VAL A 65 -9.33 -6.10 -9.49
C VAL A 65 -10.35 -7.14 -9.95
N PRO A 66 -9.99 -8.05 -10.88
CA PRO A 66 -10.84 -9.19 -11.25
C PRO A 66 -11.26 -10.00 -10.02
N ALA A 67 -12.46 -10.57 -10.07
CA ALA A 67 -13.09 -11.29 -8.97
C ALA A 67 -12.23 -12.35 -8.29
N GLY A 68 -11.45 -13.10 -8.97
CA GLY A 68 -10.58 -14.15 -8.41
C GLY A 68 -9.15 -13.68 -8.07
N THR A 69 -8.89 -12.37 -8.04
CA THR A 69 -7.55 -11.87 -7.71
C THR A 69 -7.33 -11.92 -6.20
N PRO A 70 -6.32 -12.67 -5.70
CA PRO A 70 -6.01 -12.68 -4.28
C PRO A 70 -5.45 -11.34 -3.83
N LEU A 71 -5.76 -10.96 -2.59
CA LEU A 71 -5.26 -9.73 -1.97
C LEU A 71 -4.32 -10.06 -0.81
N TRP A 72 -3.32 -9.20 -0.59
CA TRP A 72 -2.40 -9.32 0.52
C TRP A 72 -2.90 -8.55 1.74
N TYR A 73 -2.90 -9.20 2.92
CA TYR A 73 -3.31 -8.64 4.20
C TYR A 73 -2.15 -8.66 5.18
N LEU A 74 -2.05 -7.61 6.01
CA LEU A 74 -1.12 -7.54 7.12
C LEU A 74 -1.62 -8.43 8.27
N VAL A 75 -0.86 -9.46 8.59
CA VAL A 75 -1.15 -10.36 9.72
C VAL A 75 -0.45 -9.90 10.99
N ASP A 76 0.83 -9.55 10.86
CA ASP A 76 1.68 -9.14 11.99
C ASP A 76 2.80 -8.20 11.50
N PHE A 77 3.37 -7.43 12.43
CA PHE A 77 4.57 -6.65 12.17
C PHE A 77 5.42 -6.52 13.43
N ARG A 78 6.73 -6.36 13.24
CA ARG A 78 7.71 -6.13 14.30
C ARG A 78 8.59 -4.95 13.94
N ILE A 79 8.81 -4.08 14.92
CA ILE A 79 9.69 -2.92 14.79
C ILE A 79 11.08 -3.31 15.33
N GLY A 80 12.13 -3.03 14.54
CA GLY A 80 13.49 -3.44 14.86
C GLY A 80 14.13 -2.63 16.00
N ALA A 81 13.59 -1.42 16.32
CA ALA A 81 14.06 -0.56 17.40
C ALA A 81 12.95 -0.30 18.41
N ASP A 82 13.32 -0.01 19.66
CA ASP A 82 12.37 0.47 20.68
C ASP A 82 12.09 1.96 20.44
N VAL A 83 11.14 2.22 19.55
CA VAL A 83 10.74 3.57 19.14
C VAL A 83 10.00 4.36 20.23
N GLU A 84 9.64 3.71 21.33
CA GLU A 84 8.95 4.34 22.47
C GLU A 84 9.93 4.74 23.58
N ALA A 85 11.09 4.06 23.68
CA ALA A 85 12.08 4.32 24.73
C ALA A 85 12.97 5.52 24.42
N GLU A 86 13.32 5.74 23.14
CA GLU A 86 14.20 6.85 22.72
C GLU A 86 13.72 7.48 21.41
N PRO A 87 13.98 8.80 21.20
CA PRO A 87 13.68 9.45 19.93
C PRO A 87 14.43 8.76 18.78
N CYS A 88 13.70 8.01 17.98
CA CYS A 88 14.23 7.27 16.84
C CYS A 88 13.99 8.05 15.55
N VAL A 89 15.00 8.18 14.71
CA VAL A 89 14.90 8.88 13.42
C VAL A 89 14.78 7.93 12.23
N GLN A 90 15.13 6.67 12.44
CA GLN A 90 15.01 5.58 11.46
C GLN A 90 14.76 4.25 12.17
N THR A 91 13.90 3.41 11.62
CA THR A 91 13.71 2.04 12.07
C THR A 91 13.34 1.12 10.92
N GLU A 92 13.77 -0.13 11.02
CA GLU A 92 13.33 -1.22 10.15
C GLU A 92 12.07 -1.87 10.73
N VAL A 93 11.20 -2.32 9.85
CA VAL A 93 9.97 -3.02 10.21
C VAL A 93 9.84 -4.28 9.37
N THR A 94 9.73 -5.39 10.07
CA THR A 94 9.40 -6.69 9.46
C THR A 94 7.88 -6.86 9.49
N VAL A 95 7.29 -7.21 8.36
CA VAL A 95 5.85 -7.45 8.21
C VAL A 95 5.60 -8.89 7.77
N VAL A 96 4.55 -9.49 8.29
CA VAL A 96 4.05 -10.79 7.83
C VAL A 96 2.77 -10.53 7.04
N LEU A 97 2.82 -10.85 5.75
CA LEU A 97 1.69 -10.73 4.83
C LEU A 97 1.11 -12.09 4.53
N GLN A 98 -0.19 -12.15 4.45
CA GLN A 98 -0.92 -13.35 4.05
C GLN A 98 -1.84 -13.01 2.87
N GLN A 99 -1.84 -13.88 1.88
CA GLN A 99 -2.75 -13.81 0.76
C GLN A 99 -4.06 -14.49 1.12
N ASP A 100 -5.18 -13.79 0.92
CA ASP A 100 -6.49 -14.41 1.10
C ASP A 100 -6.84 -15.35 -0.08
N GLU A 101 -7.84 -16.22 0.13
CA GLU A 101 -8.35 -17.16 -0.88
C GLU A 101 -7.29 -18.08 -1.50
N SER A 102 -6.10 -18.20 -0.90
CA SER A 102 -5.08 -19.15 -1.32
C SER A 102 -5.17 -20.45 -0.52
N GLU A 103 -5.25 -21.59 -1.21
CA GLU A 103 -5.11 -22.92 -0.62
C GLU A 103 -3.96 -23.67 -1.30
N PRO A 104 -2.84 -23.96 -0.61
CA PRO A 104 -2.58 -23.66 0.82
C PRO A 104 -2.38 -22.17 1.08
N VAL A 105 -2.58 -21.74 2.34
CA VAL A 105 -2.38 -20.37 2.76
C VAL A 105 -0.97 -19.88 2.39
N HIS A 106 -0.90 -18.86 1.55
CA HIS A 106 0.37 -18.27 1.15
C HIS A 106 0.70 -17.10 2.07
N SER A 107 1.83 -17.21 2.77
CA SER A 107 2.32 -16.17 3.70
C SER A 107 3.76 -15.82 3.38
N GLU A 108 4.07 -14.54 3.39
CA GLU A 108 5.43 -14.04 3.16
C GLU A 108 5.87 -13.12 4.30
N THR A 109 7.12 -13.26 4.71
CA THR A 109 7.79 -12.29 5.59
C THR A 109 8.54 -11.30 4.72
N ARG A 110 8.27 -10.03 4.92
CA ARG A 110 8.84 -8.93 4.13
C ARG A 110 9.33 -7.84 5.06
N TRP A 111 10.07 -6.87 4.54
CA TRP A 111 10.57 -5.76 5.32
C TRP A 111 10.40 -4.42 4.60
N CYS A 112 10.37 -3.37 5.39
CA CYS A 112 10.43 -1.98 4.96
C CYS A 112 11.12 -1.15 6.05
N TYR A 113 11.37 0.12 5.76
CA TYR A 113 11.92 1.00 6.79
C TYR A 113 11.19 2.34 6.80
N PHE A 114 11.16 2.94 7.98
CA PHE A 114 10.59 4.23 8.22
C PHE A 114 11.65 5.22 8.68
N VAL A 115 11.56 6.45 8.17
CA VAL A 115 12.44 7.54 8.55
C VAL A 115 11.64 8.78 8.91
N THR A 116 12.24 9.69 9.71
CA THR A 116 11.67 11.01 9.96
C THR A 116 12.27 12.05 9.03
N PRO A 117 11.63 13.25 8.89
CA PRO A 117 12.26 14.40 8.24
C PRO A 117 13.60 14.81 8.86
N GLN A 118 13.79 14.55 10.16
CA GLN A 118 15.06 14.79 10.85
C GLN A 118 16.18 13.89 10.30
N TYR A 119 15.92 12.61 10.06
CA TYR A 119 16.87 11.70 9.41
C TYR A 119 17.35 12.25 8.07
N LEU A 120 16.40 12.69 7.22
CA LEU A 120 16.73 13.24 5.91
C LEU A 120 17.61 14.49 6.04
N ARG A 121 17.32 15.38 7.00
CA ARG A 121 18.13 16.57 7.28
C ARG A 121 19.55 16.18 7.68
N GLN A 122 19.71 15.24 8.62
CA GLN A 122 21.03 14.75 9.05
C GLN A 122 21.83 14.19 7.87
N ARG A 123 21.20 13.39 7.00
CA ARG A 123 21.86 12.84 5.80
C ARG A 123 22.33 13.95 4.84
N PHE A 124 21.55 15.00 4.64
CA PHE A 124 21.97 16.14 3.81
C PHE A 124 23.11 16.94 4.45
N GLU A 125 23.08 17.13 5.76
CA GLU A 125 24.15 17.82 6.50
C GLU A 125 25.47 17.02 6.43
N GLU A 126 25.42 15.71 6.59
CA GLU A 126 26.57 14.81 6.45
C GLU A 126 27.18 14.89 5.03
N GLN A 127 26.34 14.85 4.01
CA GLN A 127 26.80 14.97 2.61
C GLN A 127 27.43 16.35 2.34
N ALA A 128 26.84 17.40 2.84
CA ALA A 128 27.38 18.75 2.68
C ALA A 128 28.75 18.92 3.38
N ALA A 129 28.98 18.20 4.48
CA ALA A 129 30.24 18.23 5.22
C ALA A 129 31.35 17.37 4.58
N SER A 130 30.99 16.36 3.80
CA SER A 130 31.95 15.41 3.21
C SER A 130 32.74 15.93 2.02
N ASN A 131 32.39 17.11 1.47
CA ASN A 131 32.93 17.64 0.19
C ASN A 131 32.80 16.70 -1.02
N GLU A 132 32.00 15.66 -0.90
CA GLU A 132 31.69 14.75 -2.00
C GLU A 132 30.55 15.31 -2.88
N ALA A 133 30.37 14.73 -4.05
CA ALA A 133 29.25 15.13 -4.92
C ALA A 133 27.92 14.95 -4.17
N ILE A 134 27.09 15.99 -4.15
CA ILE A 134 25.76 15.93 -3.54
C ILE A 134 24.91 14.95 -4.37
N LEU A 135 24.63 13.80 -3.76
CA LEU A 135 23.76 12.78 -4.36
C LEU A 135 22.35 12.90 -3.77
N PRO A 136 21.31 12.68 -4.56
CA PRO A 136 19.96 12.65 -4.03
C PRO A 136 19.80 11.52 -3.02
N VAL A 137 19.15 11.80 -1.87
CA VAL A 137 18.78 10.75 -0.92
C VAL A 137 17.62 9.95 -1.54
N GLN A 138 17.89 8.70 -1.89
CA GLN A 138 16.88 7.78 -2.42
C GLN A 138 16.42 6.85 -1.30
N LEU A 139 15.12 6.85 -1.04
CA LEU A 139 14.53 5.96 -0.04
C LEU A 139 14.15 4.58 -0.61
N GLY A 140 14.25 4.37 -1.92
CA GLY A 140 13.75 3.14 -2.54
C GLY A 140 12.22 3.02 -2.46
N LEU A 141 11.69 1.87 -2.89
CA LEU A 141 10.25 1.61 -2.82
C LEU A 141 9.79 1.21 -1.42
N ASN A 142 10.69 0.66 -0.62
CA ASN A 142 10.43 0.16 0.74
C ASN A 142 10.74 1.18 1.85
N GLY A 143 11.13 2.41 1.49
CA GLY A 143 11.39 3.49 2.44
C GLY A 143 10.23 4.47 2.53
N MET A 144 9.79 4.77 3.75
CA MET A 144 8.65 5.64 4.04
C MET A 144 9.02 6.75 5.02
N VAL A 145 8.44 7.93 4.83
CA VAL A 145 8.66 9.08 5.71
C VAL A 145 7.45 9.28 6.61
N LEU A 146 7.69 9.28 7.92
CA LEU A 146 6.68 9.62 8.93
C LEU A 146 7.14 10.83 9.75
N PRO A 147 6.23 11.70 10.18
CA PRO A 147 6.58 12.86 11.03
C PRO A 147 7.25 12.45 12.34
N VAL A 148 6.80 11.35 12.93
CA VAL A 148 7.29 10.77 14.19
C VAL A 148 7.25 9.25 14.05
N LEU A 149 8.27 8.57 14.59
CA LEU A 149 8.28 7.10 14.69
C LEU A 149 7.75 6.70 16.07
N SER A 150 6.62 6.04 16.06
CA SER A 150 6.01 5.36 17.21
C SER A 150 5.33 4.09 16.72
N HIS A 151 5.03 3.17 17.61
CA HIS A 151 4.27 1.96 17.26
C HIS A 151 2.94 2.32 16.58
N SER A 152 2.23 3.32 17.11
CA SER A 152 0.95 3.77 16.57
C SER A 152 1.07 4.37 15.16
N SER A 153 2.06 5.26 14.91
CA SER A 153 2.23 5.89 13.59
C SER A 153 2.64 4.87 12.52
N ILE A 154 3.49 3.92 12.87
CA ILE A 154 3.91 2.83 11.98
C ILE A 154 2.71 1.91 11.68
N ALA A 155 1.95 1.49 12.69
CA ALA A 155 0.76 0.68 12.51
C ALA A 155 -0.28 1.35 11.60
N GLN A 156 -0.50 2.66 11.77
CA GLN A 156 -1.40 3.43 10.90
C GLN A 156 -0.90 3.50 9.46
N ALA A 157 0.40 3.71 9.26
CA ALA A 157 1.01 3.74 7.92
C ALA A 157 0.88 2.39 7.22
N LEU A 158 1.17 1.28 7.90
CA LEU A 158 1.02 -0.06 7.33
C LEU A 158 -0.42 -0.37 6.96
N ARG A 159 -1.40 -0.03 7.81
CA ARG A 159 -2.82 -0.17 7.49
C ARG A 159 -3.25 0.70 6.31
N TYR A 160 -2.74 1.93 6.24
CA TYR A 160 -3.02 2.79 5.10
C TYR A 160 -2.51 2.18 3.79
N LEU A 161 -1.28 1.64 3.78
CA LEU A 161 -0.72 0.96 2.61
C LEU A 161 -1.53 -0.29 2.22
N GLU A 162 -2.00 -1.06 3.20
CA GLU A 162 -2.89 -2.18 2.98
C GLU A 162 -4.20 -1.74 2.30
N MET A 163 -4.87 -0.71 2.82
CA MET A 163 -6.10 -0.15 2.25
C MET A 163 -5.91 0.43 0.85
N GLN A 164 -4.68 0.85 0.49
CA GLN A 164 -4.31 1.34 -0.83
C GLN A 164 -3.82 0.23 -1.78
N ASP A 165 -3.82 -1.03 -1.33
CA ASP A 165 -3.23 -2.18 -2.06
C ASP A 165 -1.76 -1.94 -2.45
N GLN A 166 -1.02 -1.25 -1.58
CA GLN A 166 0.38 -0.89 -1.80
C GLN A 166 1.35 -1.62 -0.88
N LEU A 167 0.85 -2.30 0.15
CA LEU A 167 1.70 -2.89 1.18
C LEU A 167 2.71 -3.88 0.61
N TYR A 168 2.29 -4.74 -0.33
CA TYR A 168 3.18 -5.71 -0.98
C TYR A 168 4.24 -5.03 -1.86
N ILE A 169 3.90 -3.89 -2.50
CA ILE A 169 4.81 -3.14 -3.37
C ILE A 169 5.84 -2.36 -2.56
N CYS A 170 5.41 -1.80 -1.42
CA CYS A 170 6.24 -0.98 -0.55
C CYS A 170 7.04 -1.80 0.47
N THR A 171 7.13 -3.12 0.30
CA THR A 171 7.93 -4.03 1.14
C THR A 171 8.76 -4.97 0.27
N GLU A 172 9.92 -5.39 0.74
CA GLU A 172 10.82 -6.31 0.05
C GLU A 172 10.84 -7.67 0.75
N PRO A 173 11.03 -8.80 0.05
CA PRO A 173 11.20 -10.10 0.69
C PRO A 173 12.46 -10.08 1.58
N LEU A 174 12.38 -10.79 2.70
CA LEU A 174 13.52 -11.04 3.59
C LEU A 174 14.44 -12.10 3.02
#